data_4d0b74e710b551cbb446df0383f4e279
#
_entry.id   4d0b74e710b551cbb446df0383f4e279
#
_cell.length_a   1.000
_cell.length_b   1.000
_cell.length_c   1.000
_cell.angle_alpha   90.00
_cell.angle_beta   90.00
_cell.angle_gamma   90.00
#
_symmetry.space_group_name_H-M   'P 1'
#
loop_
_entity.id
_entity.type
_entity.pdbx_description
1 polymer ?
#
loop_
_entity_poly.entity_id
_entity_poly.type
_entity_poly.pdbx_seq_one_letter_code
_entity_poly.pdbx_strand_id
1 'polypeptide(L)'
;SEMCIRDSVSFLHGKMKEKEKDEVMNAFGKNEIQVLVSTTVVEVGIDVPNATVIMIENAERFGLAQLHQLRGRVGRGKYQSYCIFMTASKSKETKERLDILNHSNDGFFIASEDLRLRGPGDLFGIRQSGVLDFKVADVFQDAKLLQNASEEADRLLLDDPELEFPEHCKLKEHLRIKLDEIMLETTL
;
A
#
# COMPACT_ATOMS: atom_id res chain seq x y z
N SER A 1 -29.97 -15.90 -32.09
CA SER A 1 -28.74 -16.55 -31.63
C SER A 1 -28.54 -16.20 -30.18
N GLU A 2 -29.03 -17.06 -29.28
CA GLU A 2 -28.74 -16.98 -27.85
C GLU A 2 -27.25 -17.32 -27.69
N MET A 3 -26.44 -16.28 -27.58
CA MET A 3 -25.04 -16.40 -27.20
C MET A 3 -25.04 -16.90 -25.77
N CYS A 4 -24.66 -18.16 -25.55
CA CYS A 4 -24.63 -18.78 -24.24
C CYS A 4 -23.63 -17.97 -23.37
N ILE A 5 -24.12 -17.32 -22.33
CA ILE A 5 -23.30 -16.55 -21.35
C ILE A 5 -22.16 -17.41 -20.81
N ARG A 6 -22.32 -18.74 -20.78
CA ARG A 6 -21.28 -19.68 -20.35
C ARG A 6 -20.00 -19.67 -21.20
N ASP A 7 -20.12 -19.37 -22.49
CA ASP A 7 -18.98 -19.43 -23.43
C ASP A 7 -18.21 -18.10 -23.44
N SER A 8 -18.75 -17.05 -22.79
CA SER A 8 -18.15 -15.72 -22.72
C SER A 8 -17.40 -15.42 -21.39
N VAL A 9 -17.38 -16.35 -20.46
CA VAL A 9 -16.74 -16.20 -19.14
C VAL A 9 -15.59 -17.18 -18.99
N SER A 10 -14.45 -16.72 -18.57
CA SER A 10 -13.30 -17.57 -18.25
C SER A 10 -12.64 -17.19 -16.92
N PHE A 11 -11.80 -18.07 -16.43
CA PHE A 11 -11.11 -17.93 -15.15
C PHE A 11 -9.60 -17.88 -15.34
N LEU A 12 -8.93 -17.09 -14.51
CA LEU A 12 -7.48 -17.00 -14.46
C LEU A 12 -7.01 -17.06 -13.01
N HIS A 13 -6.15 -18.02 -12.68
CA HIS A 13 -5.62 -18.17 -11.32
C HIS A 13 -4.18 -18.70 -11.29
N GLY A 14 -3.49 -18.52 -10.16
CA GLY A 14 -2.07 -18.81 -10.00
C GLY A 14 -1.66 -20.27 -10.25
N LYS A 15 -2.58 -21.21 -10.10
CA LYS A 15 -2.30 -22.65 -10.29
C LYS A 15 -2.37 -23.11 -11.75
N MET A 16 -2.83 -22.26 -12.68
CA MET A 16 -2.84 -22.59 -14.10
C MET A 16 -1.42 -22.60 -14.67
N LYS A 17 -1.20 -23.44 -15.66
CA LYS A 17 0.05 -23.43 -16.43
C LYS A 17 0.15 -22.15 -17.26
N GLU A 18 1.37 -21.69 -17.48
CA GLU A 18 1.61 -20.42 -18.19
C GLU A 18 0.95 -20.38 -19.57
N LYS A 19 1.08 -21.48 -20.33
CA LYS A 19 0.44 -21.63 -21.62
C LYS A 19 -1.09 -21.49 -21.58
N GLU A 20 -1.74 -22.03 -20.57
CA GLU A 20 -3.20 -21.92 -20.37
C GLU A 20 -3.60 -20.48 -20.05
N LYS A 21 -2.78 -19.79 -19.25
CA LYS A 21 -2.99 -18.37 -18.94
C LYS A 21 -2.89 -17.51 -20.20
N ASP A 22 -1.88 -17.75 -21.03
CA ASP A 22 -1.68 -17.03 -22.29
C ASP A 22 -2.83 -17.27 -23.26
N GLU A 23 -3.33 -18.49 -23.38
CA GLU A 23 -4.47 -18.80 -24.22
C GLU A 23 -5.73 -18.04 -23.78
N VAL A 24 -6.05 -18.05 -22.48
CA VAL A 24 -7.20 -17.32 -21.92
C VAL A 24 -7.04 -15.82 -22.12
N MET A 25 -5.85 -15.27 -21.89
CA MET A 25 -5.60 -13.85 -22.08
C MET A 25 -5.67 -13.41 -23.52
N ASN A 26 -5.17 -14.22 -24.45
CA ASN A 26 -5.28 -13.96 -25.88
C ASN A 26 -6.74 -13.96 -26.34
N ALA A 27 -7.55 -14.91 -25.86
CA ALA A 27 -8.98 -14.98 -26.15
C ALA A 27 -9.72 -13.77 -25.57
N PHE A 28 -9.38 -13.32 -24.36
CA PHE A 28 -9.93 -12.11 -23.76
C PHE A 28 -9.53 -10.85 -24.55
N GLY A 29 -8.27 -10.74 -24.94
CA GLY A 29 -7.78 -9.64 -25.78
C GLY A 29 -8.43 -9.57 -27.15
N LYS A 30 -8.81 -10.71 -27.75
CA LYS A 30 -9.56 -10.81 -29.01
C LYS A 30 -11.07 -10.62 -28.85
N ASN A 31 -11.57 -10.40 -27.63
CA ASN A 31 -12.99 -10.28 -27.31
C ASN A 31 -13.81 -11.59 -27.58
N GLU A 32 -13.14 -12.73 -27.60
CA GLU A 32 -13.76 -14.05 -27.60
C GLU A 32 -14.33 -14.40 -26.23
N ILE A 33 -13.67 -13.92 -25.17
CA ILE A 33 -14.11 -13.94 -23.77
C ILE A 33 -14.50 -12.51 -23.38
N GLN A 34 -15.67 -12.31 -22.81
CA GLN A 34 -16.17 -11.01 -22.40
C GLN A 34 -16.02 -10.72 -20.92
N VAL A 35 -15.97 -11.76 -20.10
CA VAL A 35 -15.80 -11.65 -18.64
C VAL A 35 -14.64 -12.54 -18.21
N LEU A 36 -13.63 -11.94 -17.61
CA LEU A 36 -12.50 -12.64 -17.04
C LEU A 36 -12.56 -12.55 -15.51
N VAL A 37 -12.75 -13.69 -14.85
CA VAL A 37 -12.69 -13.79 -13.38
C VAL A 37 -11.28 -14.19 -12.99
N SER A 38 -10.60 -13.36 -12.19
CA SER A 38 -9.21 -13.61 -11.85
C SER A 38 -8.93 -13.44 -10.37
N THR A 39 -7.97 -14.20 -9.87
CA THR A 39 -7.29 -13.87 -8.62
C THR A 39 -6.23 -12.80 -8.89
N THR A 40 -5.56 -12.29 -7.83
CA THR A 40 -4.53 -11.23 -7.89
C THR A 40 -3.36 -11.48 -8.85
N VAL A 41 -3.30 -12.63 -9.50
CA VAL A 41 -2.24 -13.02 -10.47
C VAL A 41 -2.18 -12.11 -11.70
N VAL A 42 -3.21 -11.33 -11.98
CA VAL A 42 -3.26 -10.38 -13.12
C VAL A 42 -2.48 -9.07 -12.84
N GLU A 43 -1.75 -9.00 -11.72
CA GLU A 43 -0.95 -7.81 -11.38
C GLU A 43 0.17 -7.53 -12.39
N VAL A 44 0.62 -8.52 -13.16
CA VAL A 44 1.84 -8.38 -13.97
C VAL A 44 1.56 -8.39 -15.47
N GLY A 45 1.79 -7.24 -16.10
CA GLY A 45 2.27 -7.20 -17.50
C GLY A 45 1.24 -7.33 -18.62
N ILE A 46 -0.04 -7.56 -18.37
CA ILE A 46 -0.99 -7.78 -19.46
C ILE A 46 -1.85 -6.53 -19.68
N ASP A 47 -1.67 -5.94 -20.83
CA ASP A 47 -2.44 -4.78 -21.29
C ASP A 47 -3.59 -5.27 -22.18
N VAL A 48 -4.83 -5.01 -21.77
CA VAL A 48 -6.03 -5.35 -22.53
C VAL A 48 -6.81 -4.05 -22.83
N PRO A 49 -6.50 -3.37 -23.94
CA PRO A 49 -7.07 -2.06 -24.24
C PRO A 49 -8.60 -2.03 -24.38
N ASN A 50 -9.21 -3.18 -24.67
CA ASN A 50 -10.68 -3.31 -24.77
C ASN A 50 -11.36 -3.65 -23.45
N ALA A 51 -10.63 -3.88 -22.38
CA ALA A 51 -11.21 -4.03 -21.04
C ALA A 51 -11.69 -2.66 -20.53
N THR A 52 -12.99 -2.52 -20.38
CA THR A 52 -13.64 -1.26 -19.99
C THR A 52 -14.14 -1.24 -18.56
N VAL A 53 -14.31 -2.40 -17.94
CA VAL A 53 -14.78 -2.50 -16.56
C VAL A 53 -13.84 -3.42 -15.76
N ILE A 54 -13.43 -2.95 -14.61
CA ILE A 54 -12.80 -3.79 -13.59
C ILE A 54 -13.63 -3.71 -12.30
N MET A 55 -13.95 -4.88 -11.75
CA MET A 55 -14.62 -5.01 -10.46
C MET A 55 -13.69 -5.73 -9.50
N ILE A 56 -13.44 -5.12 -8.34
CA ILE A 56 -12.55 -5.64 -7.32
C ILE A 56 -13.37 -5.98 -6.08
N GLU A 57 -13.49 -7.26 -5.82
CA GLU A 57 -14.19 -7.76 -4.64
C GLU A 57 -13.29 -7.74 -3.41
N ASN A 58 -13.89 -7.54 -2.22
CA ASN A 58 -13.19 -7.43 -0.94
C ASN A 58 -12.05 -6.40 -1.00
N ALA A 59 -12.34 -5.21 -1.54
CA ALA A 59 -11.36 -4.16 -1.76
C ALA A 59 -10.64 -3.73 -0.47
N GLU A 60 -11.24 -3.96 0.70
CA GLU A 60 -10.62 -3.72 2.00
C GLU A 60 -9.37 -4.56 2.29
N ARG A 61 -9.18 -5.66 1.56
CA ARG A 61 -8.03 -6.56 1.72
C ARG A 61 -6.80 -6.11 0.95
N PHE A 62 -6.95 -5.14 0.05
CA PHE A 62 -5.88 -4.63 -0.80
C PHE A 62 -5.30 -3.33 -0.24
N GLY A 63 -4.01 -3.10 -0.44
CA GLY A 63 -3.38 -1.79 -0.19
C GLY A 63 -3.84 -0.75 -1.21
N LEU A 64 -3.78 0.54 -0.85
CA LEU A 64 -4.17 1.63 -1.77
C LEU A 64 -3.33 1.63 -3.04
N ALA A 65 -2.04 1.43 -2.93
CA ALA A 65 -1.14 1.33 -4.08
C ALA A 65 -1.54 0.19 -5.02
N GLN A 66 -1.91 -0.96 -4.46
CA GLN A 66 -2.35 -2.13 -5.22
C GLN A 66 -3.68 -1.88 -5.94
N LEU A 67 -4.66 -1.28 -5.24
CA LEU A 67 -5.93 -0.87 -5.85
C LEU A 67 -5.72 0.16 -6.96
N HIS A 68 -4.80 1.10 -6.77
CA HIS A 68 -4.43 2.07 -7.80
C HIS A 68 -3.84 1.39 -9.05
N GLN A 69 -2.95 0.41 -8.88
CA GLN A 69 -2.39 -0.37 -9.98
C GLN A 69 -3.47 -1.16 -10.72
N LEU A 70 -4.39 -1.81 -9.99
CA LEU A 70 -5.52 -2.54 -10.58
C LEU A 70 -6.45 -1.61 -11.36
N ARG A 71 -6.78 -0.43 -10.81
CA ARG A 71 -7.55 0.59 -11.52
C ARG A 71 -6.89 0.99 -12.84
N GLY A 72 -5.57 1.12 -12.86
CA GLY A 72 -4.79 1.44 -14.05
C GLY A 72 -4.78 0.35 -15.12
N ARG A 73 -5.41 -0.82 -14.91
CA ARG A 73 -5.54 -1.87 -15.92
C ARG A 73 -6.68 -1.64 -16.90
N VAL A 74 -7.61 -0.76 -16.60
CA VAL A 74 -8.68 -0.33 -17.51
C VAL A 74 -8.48 1.14 -17.89
N GLY A 75 -9.18 1.63 -18.90
CA GLY A 75 -9.11 3.02 -19.35
C GLY A 75 -7.95 3.31 -20.31
N ARG A 76 -7.33 2.30 -20.88
CA ARG A 76 -6.23 2.45 -21.86
C ARG A 76 -6.71 2.50 -23.31
N GLY A 77 -7.97 2.25 -23.54
CA GLY A 77 -8.61 2.32 -24.85
C GLY A 77 -9.38 3.63 -25.07
N LYS A 78 -10.11 3.70 -26.16
CA LYS A 78 -10.93 4.86 -26.54
C LYS A 78 -12.31 4.92 -25.88
N TYR A 79 -12.68 3.89 -25.14
CA TYR A 79 -13.99 3.79 -24.51
C TYR A 79 -13.94 4.25 -23.06
N GLN A 80 -15.05 4.80 -22.58
CA GLN A 80 -15.23 5.10 -21.16
C GLN A 80 -15.06 3.83 -20.33
N SER A 81 -14.29 3.92 -19.26
CA SER A 81 -13.96 2.78 -18.40
C SER A 81 -14.34 3.04 -16.95
N TYR A 82 -14.64 1.97 -16.24
CA TYR A 82 -15.13 2.02 -14.88
C TYR A 82 -14.29 1.07 -14.00
N CYS A 83 -13.93 1.55 -12.79
CA CYS A 83 -13.35 0.72 -11.75
C CYS A 83 -14.32 0.70 -10.57
N ILE A 84 -14.74 -0.49 -10.16
CA ILE A 84 -15.74 -0.70 -9.11
C ILE A 84 -15.06 -1.41 -7.95
N PHE A 85 -14.98 -0.75 -6.79
CA PHE A 85 -14.51 -1.35 -5.55
C PHE A 85 -15.69 -1.86 -4.74
N MET A 86 -15.72 -3.16 -4.46
CA MET A 86 -16.74 -3.79 -3.64
C MET A 86 -16.15 -4.15 -2.27
N THR A 87 -16.89 -3.81 -1.21
CA THR A 87 -16.50 -4.14 0.16
C THR A 87 -17.71 -4.54 0.99
N ALA A 88 -17.55 -5.55 1.82
CA ALA A 88 -18.53 -5.91 2.84
C ALA A 88 -18.28 -5.15 4.17
N SER A 89 -17.11 -4.52 4.32
CA SER A 89 -16.75 -3.77 5.51
C SER A 89 -17.55 -2.47 5.62
N LYS A 90 -18.14 -2.24 6.79
CA LYS A 90 -18.84 -1.00 7.12
C LYS A 90 -17.97 -0.04 7.95
N SER A 91 -16.68 -0.35 8.14
CA SER A 91 -15.79 0.47 8.95
C SER A 91 -15.57 1.84 8.29
N LYS A 92 -15.48 2.87 9.10
CA LYS A 92 -15.18 4.24 8.66
C LYS A 92 -13.82 4.30 7.97
N GLU A 93 -12.85 3.58 8.50
CA GLU A 93 -11.50 3.48 7.98
C GLU A 93 -11.46 2.91 6.56
N THR A 94 -12.18 1.80 6.29
CA THR A 94 -12.29 1.25 4.92
C THR A 94 -12.90 2.26 3.96
N LYS A 95 -13.94 2.98 4.40
CA LYS A 95 -14.58 3.99 3.57
C LYS A 95 -13.62 5.13 3.24
N GLU A 96 -12.91 5.67 4.23
CA GLU A 96 -11.91 6.72 4.03
C GLU A 96 -10.81 6.29 3.04
N ARG A 97 -10.33 5.05 3.15
CA ARG A 97 -9.34 4.49 2.21
C ARG A 97 -9.86 4.42 0.78
N LEU A 98 -11.06 3.91 0.57
CA LEU A 98 -11.63 3.79 -0.78
C LEU A 98 -11.99 5.16 -1.36
N ASP A 99 -12.39 6.12 -0.53
CA ASP A 99 -12.69 7.49 -0.95
C ASP A 99 -11.45 8.23 -1.49
N ILE A 100 -10.25 7.96 -0.99
CA ILE A 100 -9.00 8.48 -1.54
C ILE A 100 -8.87 8.13 -3.02
N LEU A 101 -9.15 6.87 -3.37
CA LEU A 101 -9.11 6.40 -4.76
C LEU A 101 -10.20 7.00 -5.64
N ASN A 102 -11.35 7.37 -5.07
CA ASN A 102 -12.43 8.02 -5.81
C ASN A 102 -12.08 9.49 -6.16
N HIS A 103 -11.29 10.17 -5.31
CA HIS A 103 -11.02 11.60 -5.45
C HIS A 103 -9.70 11.90 -6.16
N SER A 104 -8.78 10.95 -6.26
CA SER A 104 -7.47 11.20 -6.87
C SER A 104 -7.04 10.09 -7.82
N ASN A 105 -6.39 10.52 -8.93
CA ASN A 105 -5.65 9.65 -9.85
C ASN A 105 -4.13 9.82 -9.70
N ASP A 106 -3.69 10.70 -8.82
CA ASP A 106 -2.27 10.94 -8.57
C ASP A 106 -1.69 9.81 -7.71
N GLY A 107 -0.77 9.05 -8.30
CA GLY A 107 -0.12 7.93 -7.63
C GLY A 107 0.73 8.34 -6.43
N PHE A 108 1.36 9.52 -6.47
CA PHE A 108 2.16 10.04 -5.35
C PHE A 108 1.25 10.44 -4.17
N PHE A 109 0.16 11.12 -4.47
CA PHE A 109 -0.84 11.45 -3.46
C PHE A 109 -1.42 10.19 -2.81
N ILE A 110 -1.80 9.19 -3.60
CA ILE A 110 -2.33 7.92 -3.10
C ILE A 110 -1.30 7.18 -2.24
N ALA A 111 -0.02 7.19 -2.63
CA ALA A 111 1.05 6.57 -1.86
C ALA A 111 1.28 7.29 -0.53
N SER A 112 1.24 8.62 -0.50
CA SER A 112 1.37 9.41 0.73
C SER A 112 0.20 9.17 1.69
N GLU A 113 -1.01 9.07 1.17
CA GLU A 113 -2.19 8.73 1.96
C GLU A 113 -2.19 7.29 2.48
N ASP A 114 -1.71 6.33 1.67
CA ASP A 114 -1.53 4.94 2.13
C ASP A 114 -0.56 4.86 3.29
N LEU A 115 0.53 5.62 3.21
CA LEU A 115 1.53 5.73 4.27
C LEU A 115 0.94 6.39 5.53
N ARG A 116 0.20 7.50 5.37
CA ARG A 116 -0.48 8.19 6.47
C ARG A 116 -1.45 7.27 7.22
N LEU A 117 -2.20 6.46 6.49
CA LEU A 117 -3.19 5.54 7.07
C LEU A 117 -2.57 4.31 7.73
N ARG A 118 -1.45 3.82 7.23
CA ARG A 118 -0.71 2.69 7.84
C ARG A 118 0.10 3.11 9.05
N GLY A 119 0.43 4.38 9.15
CA GLY A 119 1.33 4.91 10.16
C GLY A 119 2.81 4.69 9.82
N PRO A 120 3.71 5.37 10.55
CA PRO A 120 5.15 5.38 10.27
C PRO A 120 5.89 4.08 10.63
N GLY A 121 5.22 3.09 11.21
CA GLY A 121 5.85 1.89 11.78
C GLY A 121 6.74 1.08 10.82
N ASP A 122 6.46 1.11 9.51
CA ASP A 122 7.24 0.37 8.52
C ASP A 122 8.42 1.18 7.92
N LEU A 123 8.42 2.51 8.04
CA LEU A 123 9.46 3.36 7.45
C LEU A 123 10.81 3.29 8.17
N PHE A 124 10.80 3.00 9.46
CA PHE A 124 12.02 3.03 10.28
C PHE A 124 12.54 1.64 10.66
N GLY A 125 12.00 0.57 10.08
CA GLY A 125 12.47 -0.79 10.36
C GLY A 125 12.20 -1.28 11.80
N ILE A 126 11.48 -0.49 12.59
CA ILE A 126 11.10 -0.82 13.97
C ILE A 126 9.82 -1.64 13.88
N ARG A 127 9.99 -2.95 13.71
CA ARG A 127 8.89 -3.91 13.87
C ARG A 127 8.44 -3.92 15.32
N GLN A 128 7.17 -3.65 15.50
CA GLN A 128 6.38 -4.07 16.67
C GLN A 128 6.79 -3.49 18.02
N SER A 129 6.42 -2.27 18.28
CA SER A 129 5.72 -1.92 19.53
C SER A 129 5.45 -0.42 19.56
N GLY A 130 4.18 -0.06 19.54
CA GLY A 130 3.71 1.30 19.81
C GLY A 130 3.84 2.25 18.61
N VAL A 131 2.81 3.03 18.43
CA VAL A 131 2.87 4.26 17.63
C VAL A 131 4.03 5.09 18.16
N LEU A 132 4.94 5.52 17.27
CA LEU A 132 5.95 6.53 17.62
C LEU A 132 5.18 7.81 18.00
N ASP A 133 4.84 7.93 19.26
CA ASP A 133 4.15 9.09 19.80
C ASP A 133 5.20 10.17 20.12
N PHE A 134 5.53 10.96 19.10
CA PHE A 134 6.36 12.12 19.31
C PHE A 134 5.54 13.19 20.05
N LYS A 135 6.00 13.62 21.20
CA LYS A 135 5.33 14.67 22.01
C LYS A 135 5.17 16.00 21.28
N VAL A 136 5.99 16.28 20.27
CA VAL A 136 6.11 17.60 19.64
C VAL A 136 6.10 17.55 18.12
N ALA A 137 6.41 16.43 17.47
CA ALA A 137 6.56 16.32 16.03
C ALA A 137 5.53 15.37 15.42
N ASP A 138 5.00 15.74 14.25
CA ASP A 138 4.22 14.86 13.38
C ASP A 138 5.13 14.25 12.32
N VAL A 139 5.18 12.92 12.25
CA VAL A 139 6.09 12.19 11.35
C VAL A 139 5.92 12.58 9.88
N PHE A 140 4.72 12.99 9.48
CA PHE A 140 4.42 13.34 8.09
C PHE A 140 4.66 14.81 7.78
N GLN A 141 4.28 15.70 8.71
CA GLN A 141 4.43 17.13 8.52
C GLN A 141 5.88 17.57 8.76
N ASP A 142 6.55 16.89 9.69
CA ASP A 142 7.89 17.23 10.14
C ASP A 142 8.97 16.25 9.62
N ALA A 143 8.73 15.55 8.51
CA ALA A 143 9.66 14.56 7.95
C ALA A 143 11.07 15.12 7.76
N LYS A 144 11.21 16.38 7.31
CA LYS A 144 12.50 17.04 7.15
C LYS A 144 13.19 17.34 8.49
N LEU A 145 12.41 17.68 9.51
CA LEU A 145 12.91 17.90 10.86
C LEU A 145 13.43 16.60 11.48
N LEU A 146 12.70 15.50 11.28
CA LEU A 146 13.09 14.17 11.72
C LEU A 146 14.34 13.68 11.01
N GLN A 147 14.47 13.92 9.71
CA GLN A 147 15.69 13.60 8.97
C GLN A 147 16.89 14.38 9.52
N ASN A 148 16.76 15.68 9.69
CA ASN A 148 17.81 16.51 10.26
C ASN A 148 18.20 16.05 11.67
N ALA A 149 17.23 15.70 12.51
CA ALA A 149 17.48 15.18 13.87
C ALA A 149 18.23 13.85 13.85
N SER A 150 17.89 12.95 12.89
CA SER A 150 18.60 11.69 12.69
C SER A 150 20.06 11.92 12.26
N GLU A 151 20.29 12.82 11.30
CA GLU A 151 21.65 13.15 10.83
C GLU A 151 22.50 13.76 11.95
N GLU A 152 21.93 14.62 12.80
CA GLU A 152 22.64 15.18 13.95
C GLU A 152 22.90 14.13 15.04
N ALA A 153 21.97 13.20 15.28
CA ALA A 153 22.19 12.09 16.20
C ALA A 153 23.34 11.18 15.72
N ASP A 154 23.38 10.88 14.41
CA ASP A 154 24.45 10.08 13.81
C ASP A 154 25.82 10.77 13.97
N ARG A 155 25.89 12.09 13.73
CA ARG A 155 27.13 12.88 13.93
C ARG A 155 27.59 12.84 15.39
N LEU A 156 26.65 13.06 16.30
CA LEU A 156 26.96 13.06 17.73
C LEU A 156 27.47 11.69 18.20
N LEU A 157 26.85 10.60 17.73
CA LEU A 157 27.29 9.24 18.06
C LEU A 157 28.60 8.84 17.38
N LEU A 158 28.96 9.46 16.24
CA LEU A 158 30.28 9.30 15.63
C LEU A 158 31.38 9.96 16.46
N ASP A 159 31.10 11.14 17.02
CA ASP A 159 32.07 11.92 17.82
C ASP A 159 32.15 11.41 19.27
N ASP A 160 31.03 10.98 19.85
CA ASP A 160 30.94 10.51 21.23
C ASP A 160 30.00 9.29 21.34
N PRO A 161 30.45 8.09 20.93
CA PRO A 161 29.60 6.88 20.86
C PRO A 161 28.98 6.49 22.21
N GLU A 162 29.65 6.78 23.31
CA GLU A 162 29.21 6.43 24.67
C GLU A 162 28.57 7.60 25.42
N LEU A 163 28.46 8.78 24.80
CA LEU A 163 27.93 10.02 25.36
C LEU A 163 28.63 10.36 26.69
N GLU A 164 29.98 10.34 26.68
CA GLU A 164 30.81 10.59 27.86
C GLU A 164 31.28 12.05 27.98
N PHE A 165 31.13 12.84 26.93
CA PHE A 165 31.47 14.26 27.00
C PHE A 165 30.56 15.00 27.98
N PRO A 166 31.10 15.97 28.75
CA PRO A 166 30.33 16.69 29.77
C PRO A 166 29.02 17.32 29.24
N GLU A 167 29.04 17.81 28.02
CA GLU A 167 27.87 18.37 27.34
C GLU A 167 26.80 17.32 27.03
N HIS A 168 27.16 16.04 26.88
CA HIS A 168 26.24 14.96 26.49
C HIS A 168 25.72 14.18 27.71
N CYS A 169 26.22 14.39 28.91
CA CYS A 169 25.82 13.65 30.12
C CYS A 169 24.31 13.70 30.39
N LYS A 170 23.67 14.85 30.17
CA LYS A 170 22.21 14.99 30.33
C LYS A 170 21.41 14.20 29.27
N LEU A 171 21.92 14.15 28.07
CA LEU A 171 21.31 13.36 26.97
C LEU A 171 21.41 11.86 27.30
N LYS A 172 22.58 11.39 27.76
CA LYS A 172 22.79 10.00 28.20
C LYS A 172 21.80 9.60 29.29
N GLU A 173 21.59 10.45 30.29
CA GLU A 173 20.64 10.19 31.37
C GLU A 173 19.19 10.09 30.86
N HIS A 174 18.76 11.01 29.99
CA HIS A 174 17.44 10.98 29.39
C HIS A 174 17.20 9.77 28.50
N LEU A 175 18.19 9.38 27.69
CA LEU A 175 18.13 8.18 26.86
C LEU A 175 17.98 6.92 27.70
N ARG A 176 18.73 6.83 28.81
CA ARG A 176 18.63 5.69 29.71
C ARG A 176 17.22 5.53 30.28
N ILE A 177 16.65 6.62 30.78
CA ILE A 177 15.26 6.62 31.30
C ILE A 177 14.28 6.16 30.23
N LYS A 178 14.41 6.67 29.00
CA LYS A 178 13.53 6.30 27.89
C LYS A 178 13.66 4.84 27.46
N LEU A 179 14.89 4.33 27.43
CA LEU A 179 15.14 2.92 27.10
C LEU A 179 14.56 1.99 28.16
N ASP A 180 14.68 2.36 29.45
CA ASP A 180 14.09 1.59 30.55
C ASP A 180 12.55 1.60 30.47
N GLU A 181 11.90 2.72 30.11
CA GLU A 181 10.45 2.81 29.87
C GLU A 181 10.02 1.86 28.72
N ILE A 182 10.70 1.88 27.59
CA ILE A 182 10.41 1.05 26.41
C ILE A 182 10.59 -0.45 26.73
N MET A 183 11.65 -0.80 27.48
CA MET A 183 11.91 -2.18 27.89
C MET A 183 10.80 -2.74 28.80
N LEU A 184 10.28 -1.92 29.70
CA LEU A 184 9.18 -2.30 30.60
C LEU A 184 7.87 -2.53 29.83
N GLU A 185 7.57 -1.73 28.80
CA GLU A 185 6.38 -1.90 27.95
C GLU A 185 6.46 -3.13 27.02
N THR A 186 7.67 -3.58 26.70
CA THR A 186 7.88 -4.73 25.80
C THR A 186 7.83 -6.08 26.53
N THR A 187 7.79 -6.08 27.86
CA THR A 187 7.84 -7.32 28.68
C THR A 187 6.45 -7.72 29.23
N LEU A 188 5.40 -6.99 28.87
CA LEU A 188 3.99 -7.27 29.18
C LEU A 188 3.24 -7.77 27.92
#